data_02671ab14ee739ae05378deef92d709d
#
_entry.id   02671ab14ee739ae05378deef92d709d
#
_cell.length_a   1.000
_cell.length_b   1.000
_cell.length_c   1.000
_cell.angle_alpha   90.00
_cell.angle_beta   90.00
_cell.angle_gamma   90.00
#
_symmetry.space_group_name_H-M   'P 1'
#
loop_
_entity.id
_entity.type
_entity.pdbx_description
1 polymer ?
#
loop_
_entity_poly.entity_id
_entity_poly.type
_entity_poly.pdbx_seq_one_letter_code
_entity_poly.pdbx_strand_id
1 'polypeptide(L)'
;MRDSSRISTSSIDKSFPVVLKTNLNISYLLFVLFTSIFCFTTGVSESLWHRNEKVVARMTPQELTGSDSRQGRKVYLVGGGIASLSAAALLIRDGGFCGEQIQIFECLGVPGGSLDGAELADGSFVIRGGRMFEDQYRCMFDLLESIPTLSQPEVSVAEEMRVFSRQVVTSSHCRLVRGGQRIDAPPLQLGLIEKLALGRLLLRSEVSLGSATIEDYFRSAFFQTNFWVMWATMFSFQPWHSLIEFRRYMLRFVHLLPGFNRLEGIGRTPMNQFDSIVDPLVAWLRTQGVQFHLNTLITRVNFGQESDRLAVVGLQLQQSTGLQTLAVRQTDLVLISLGSMTDDSTCGSMTTPCRPISAPSSPSWALWKQIAAESPRFGHPEVFCSDVPRTRWLSFTATVQGTAFFDFMEKFTGNPCGTGGLVTFPDSAWLLSIVLAYQPHFRTQAADVRVFWGYGLFPDKPGDFTGKPMDACSGAEILEELFFQLQQPELGRAVIRDANCIPCLMPWITSQFMPRRLGDRPEVVPAGAVNFGFIGQFCEIPDDVVFTVEYSVRSAMIAVDRLLGLNQDPPAVYKGQHDPLVLWRAFMTTLK
;
A
#
# COMPACT_ATOMS: atom_id res chain seq x y z
N MET A 1 -37.55 76.21 30.98
CA MET A 1 -36.55 76.20 32.05
C MET A 1 -35.77 74.94 31.87
N ARG A 2 -34.59 75.02 31.35
CA ARG A 2 -33.25 74.72 31.89
C ARG A 2 -33.24 73.33 32.59
N ASP A 3 -32.37 72.31 32.28
CA ASP A 3 -30.95 72.46 31.98
C ASP A 3 -30.37 71.08 31.54
N SER A 4 -29.48 71.19 30.56
CA SER A 4 -28.17 70.54 30.36
C SER A 4 -27.97 69.03 30.58
N SER A 5 -27.79 68.32 29.49
CA SER A 5 -26.61 67.59 29.00
C SER A 5 -25.58 67.05 30.00
N ARG A 6 -25.30 65.76 29.92
CA ARG A 6 -23.89 65.23 29.90
C ARG A 6 -23.84 63.91 29.14
N ILE A 7 -23.08 63.92 28.06
CA ILE A 7 -22.64 62.77 27.27
C ILE A 7 -21.49 62.11 28.09
N SER A 8 -21.64 60.85 28.43
CA SER A 8 -20.51 60.04 28.92
C SER A 8 -20.04 59.12 27.84
N THR A 9 -18.80 59.35 27.38
CA THR A 9 -18.05 58.53 26.46
C THR A 9 -17.70 57.20 27.13
N SER A 10 -18.26 56.08 26.64
CA SER A 10 -17.85 54.75 27.01
C SER A 10 -16.57 54.36 26.27
N SER A 11 -15.56 53.99 27.01
CA SER A 11 -14.29 53.47 26.54
C SER A 11 -14.46 52.19 25.75
N ILE A 12 -14.02 52.23 24.51
CA ILE A 12 -13.89 51.03 23.64
C ILE A 12 -12.68 50.24 24.14
N ASP A 13 -12.98 49.02 24.57
CA ASP A 13 -11.96 48.07 25.01
C ASP A 13 -11.05 47.65 23.85
N LYS A 14 -9.77 47.96 23.93
CA LYS A 14 -8.71 47.73 22.91
C LYS A 14 -7.99 46.40 23.11
N SER A 15 -8.65 45.34 23.60
CA SER A 15 -7.96 44.10 23.94
C SER A 15 -8.00 42.99 22.85
N PHE A 16 -8.66 43.18 21.70
CA PHE A 16 -8.83 42.14 20.69
C PHE A 16 -7.76 41.99 19.59
N PRO A 17 -6.79 42.89 19.34
CA PRO A 17 -5.81 42.70 18.27
C PRO A 17 -4.50 42.02 18.66
N VAL A 18 -4.19 41.81 19.95
CA VAL A 18 -2.86 41.33 20.35
C VAL A 18 -2.71 39.80 20.23
N VAL A 19 -3.77 39.04 20.48
CA VAL A 19 -3.73 37.56 20.40
C VAL A 19 -3.64 37.06 18.97
N LEU A 20 -4.30 37.72 18.00
CA LEU A 20 -4.20 37.33 16.58
C LEU A 20 -2.85 37.69 15.96
N LYS A 21 -2.21 38.80 16.38
CA LYS A 21 -0.87 39.18 15.90
C LYS A 21 0.25 38.27 16.43
N THR A 22 0.14 37.78 17.68
CA THR A 22 1.13 36.87 18.24
C THR A 22 1.07 35.49 17.63
N ASN A 23 -0.11 34.96 17.32
CA ASN A 23 -0.24 33.65 16.65
C ASN A 23 0.25 33.70 15.19
N LEU A 24 0.02 34.79 14.44
CA LEU A 24 0.55 34.94 13.09
C LEU A 24 2.08 35.06 13.08
N ASN A 25 2.67 35.74 14.03
CA ASN A 25 4.13 35.89 14.14
C ASN A 25 4.82 34.58 14.49
N ILE A 26 4.24 33.78 15.39
CA ILE A 26 4.78 32.45 15.75
C ILE A 26 4.66 31.49 14.56
N SER A 27 3.55 31.50 13.85
CA SER A 27 3.32 30.69 12.65
C SER A 27 4.26 31.07 11.50
N TYR A 28 4.52 32.37 11.32
CA TYR A 28 5.47 32.85 10.33
C TYR A 28 6.93 32.54 10.73
N LEU A 29 7.27 32.64 12.00
CA LEU A 29 8.60 32.28 12.51
C LEU A 29 8.86 30.76 12.38
N LEU A 30 7.85 29.92 12.67
CA LEU A 30 7.91 28.48 12.47
C LEU A 30 8.02 28.10 10.99
N PHE A 31 7.33 28.83 10.09
CA PHE A 31 7.46 28.64 8.66
C PHE A 31 8.83 29.03 8.13
N VAL A 32 9.36 30.20 8.54
CA VAL A 32 10.71 30.66 8.15
C VAL A 32 11.79 29.74 8.71
N LEU A 33 11.65 29.24 9.93
CA LEU A 33 12.52 28.21 10.50
C LEU A 33 12.39 26.90 9.72
N PHE A 34 11.19 26.48 9.38
CA PHE A 34 10.91 25.25 8.63
C PHE A 34 11.50 25.31 7.20
N THR A 35 11.30 26.43 6.48
CA THR A 35 11.84 26.62 5.13
C THR A 35 13.34 26.89 5.13
N SER A 36 13.87 27.68 6.06
CA SER A 36 15.31 27.97 6.13
C SER A 36 16.14 26.74 6.51
N ILE A 37 15.66 25.91 7.43
CA ILE A 37 16.32 24.65 7.80
C ILE A 37 16.24 23.65 6.63
N PHE A 38 15.13 23.63 5.90
CA PHE A 38 14.94 22.73 4.77
C PHE A 38 15.82 23.09 3.56
N CYS A 39 15.98 24.37 3.25
CA CYS A 39 16.89 24.82 2.19
C CYS A 39 18.37 24.57 2.50
N PHE A 40 18.77 24.58 3.78
CA PHE A 40 20.17 24.33 4.17
C PHE A 40 20.55 22.84 4.12
N THR A 41 19.62 21.92 4.34
CA THR A 41 19.91 20.47 4.37
C THR A 41 19.87 19.80 3.01
N THR A 42 19.13 20.33 2.04
CA THR A 42 19.05 19.79 0.68
C THR A 42 20.29 20.05 -0.17
N GLY A 43 21.03 21.14 0.10
CA GLY A 43 22.28 21.46 -0.60
C GLY A 43 23.48 20.61 -0.22
N VAL A 44 23.46 19.93 0.93
CA VAL A 44 24.60 19.15 1.44
C VAL A 44 24.48 17.65 1.10
N SER A 45 23.28 17.13 0.88
CA SER A 45 23.09 15.69 0.61
C SER A 45 23.40 15.28 -0.84
N GLU A 46 23.17 16.16 -1.82
CA GLU A 46 23.46 15.85 -3.21
C GLU A 46 24.96 15.72 -3.50
N SER A 47 25.80 16.53 -2.83
CA SER A 47 27.25 16.49 -3.06
C SER A 47 27.96 15.26 -2.46
N LEU A 48 27.38 14.61 -1.46
CA LEU A 48 27.91 13.38 -0.86
C LEU A 48 27.47 12.13 -1.62
N TRP A 49 26.32 12.18 -2.28
CA TRP A 49 25.79 11.07 -3.05
C TRP A 49 26.53 10.89 -4.39
N HIS A 50 26.83 11.97 -5.09
CA HIS A 50 27.64 11.93 -6.32
C HIS A 50 29.10 11.51 -6.10
N ARG A 51 29.62 11.50 -4.87
CA ARG A 51 30.95 10.96 -4.58
C ARG A 51 31.02 9.45 -4.44
N ASN A 52 29.91 8.79 -4.05
CA ASN A 52 29.88 7.32 -3.95
C ASN A 52 29.54 6.63 -5.29
N GLU A 53 28.91 7.31 -6.25
CA GLU A 53 28.67 6.74 -7.59
C GLU A 53 29.94 6.53 -8.43
N LYS A 54 31.07 7.15 -8.06
CA LYS A 54 32.33 7.06 -8.84
C LYS A 54 33.17 5.81 -8.56
N VAL A 55 32.78 4.94 -7.64
CA VAL A 55 33.55 3.72 -7.28
C VAL A 55 32.90 2.41 -7.79
N VAL A 56 31.69 2.46 -8.33
CA VAL A 56 31.16 1.30 -9.06
C VAL A 56 31.79 1.31 -10.46
N ALA A 57 32.75 0.42 -10.68
CA ALA A 57 33.39 0.24 -11.97
C ALA A 57 32.31 0.06 -13.05
N ARG A 58 32.16 1.05 -13.92
CA ARG A 58 31.35 0.98 -15.13
C ARG A 58 31.89 -0.13 -16.00
N MET A 59 31.19 -1.23 -16.07
CA MET A 59 31.36 -2.17 -17.19
C MET A 59 30.93 -1.44 -18.45
N THR A 60 31.82 -1.40 -19.44
CA THR A 60 31.56 -0.79 -20.75
C THR A 60 30.40 -1.51 -21.45
N PRO A 61 29.41 -0.77 -21.99
CA PRO A 61 28.20 -1.34 -22.61
C PRO A 61 28.43 -1.89 -24.01
N GLN A 62 29.53 -2.56 -24.30
CA GLN A 62 29.90 -2.83 -25.68
C GLN A 62 29.57 -4.22 -26.22
N GLU A 63 28.90 -5.09 -25.44
CA GLU A 63 28.62 -6.47 -25.90
C GLU A 63 27.15 -6.92 -25.94
N LEU A 64 26.17 -6.04 -25.70
CA LEU A 64 24.74 -6.45 -25.62
C LEU A 64 23.77 -5.67 -26.54
N THR A 65 24.26 -4.91 -27.51
CA THR A 65 23.40 -4.20 -28.46
C THR A 65 23.20 -4.98 -29.75
N GLY A 66 22.21 -5.90 -29.75
CA GLY A 66 21.73 -6.54 -30.96
C GLY A 66 20.48 -7.38 -30.65
N SER A 67 19.43 -7.27 -31.45
CA SER A 67 18.25 -8.13 -31.40
C SER A 67 18.58 -9.63 -31.47
N ASP A 68 19.72 -9.99 -32.01
CA ASP A 68 20.23 -11.36 -32.11
C ASP A 68 20.73 -11.93 -30.77
N SER A 69 21.10 -11.09 -29.78
CA SER A 69 21.64 -11.56 -28.48
C SER A 69 20.57 -12.08 -27.52
N ARG A 70 19.28 -11.84 -27.78
CA ARG A 70 18.16 -12.27 -26.97
C ARG A 70 17.49 -13.56 -27.46
N GLN A 71 17.82 -13.98 -28.68
CA GLN A 71 17.28 -15.20 -29.27
C GLN A 71 17.73 -16.43 -28.46
N GLY A 72 16.76 -17.22 -27.98
CA GLY A 72 16.99 -18.42 -27.16
C GLY A 72 17.22 -18.19 -25.67
N ARG A 73 17.26 -16.94 -25.15
CA ARG A 73 17.25 -16.65 -23.70
C ARG A 73 15.87 -16.94 -23.13
N LYS A 74 15.83 -17.38 -21.87
CA LYS A 74 14.58 -17.55 -21.11
C LYS A 74 14.54 -16.60 -19.92
N VAL A 75 13.35 -16.27 -19.49
CA VAL A 75 13.09 -15.48 -18.29
C VAL A 75 12.19 -16.29 -17.36
N TYR A 76 12.59 -16.38 -16.11
CA TYR A 76 11.88 -17.08 -15.06
C TYR A 76 11.46 -16.09 -13.99
N LEU A 77 10.16 -15.95 -13.77
CA LEU A 77 9.57 -15.07 -12.77
C LEU A 77 9.02 -15.91 -11.62
N VAL A 78 9.55 -15.71 -10.43
CA VAL A 78 9.17 -16.44 -9.21
C VAL A 78 8.14 -15.65 -8.43
N GLY A 79 6.92 -16.17 -8.34
CA GLY A 79 5.72 -15.51 -7.85
C GLY A 79 4.90 -14.88 -9.00
N GLY A 80 3.58 -14.95 -8.92
CA GLY A 80 2.63 -14.41 -9.92
C GLY A 80 1.97 -13.09 -9.50
N GLY A 81 2.56 -12.35 -8.54
CA GLY A 81 2.04 -11.05 -8.09
C GLY A 81 2.30 -9.92 -9.08
N ILE A 82 1.76 -8.73 -8.78
CA ILE A 82 1.83 -7.56 -9.68
C ILE A 82 3.27 -7.20 -10.09
N ALA A 83 4.28 -7.41 -9.26
CA ALA A 83 5.68 -7.15 -9.63
C ALA A 83 6.16 -8.05 -10.78
N SER A 84 5.86 -9.36 -10.72
CA SER A 84 6.21 -10.32 -11.78
C SER A 84 5.40 -10.07 -13.05
N LEU A 85 4.10 -9.80 -12.92
CA LEU A 85 3.26 -9.46 -14.07
C LEU A 85 3.76 -8.19 -14.78
N SER A 86 4.14 -7.18 -14.00
CA SER A 86 4.75 -5.95 -14.53
C SER A 86 6.10 -6.22 -15.20
N ALA A 87 6.94 -7.03 -14.57
CA ALA A 87 8.24 -7.40 -15.14
C ALA A 87 8.08 -8.12 -16.49
N ALA A 88 7.11 -9.04 -16.61
CA ALA A 88 6.80 -9.71 -17.87
C ALA A 88 6.40 -8.71 -18.97
N ALA A 89 5.52 -7.76 -18.63
CA ALA A 89 5.08 -6.74 -19.58
C ALA A 89 6.23 -5.82 -20.02
N LEU A 90 7.06 -5.38 -19.08
CA LEU A 90 8.22 -4.53 -19.36
C LEU A 90 9.30 -5.27 -20.17
N LEU A 91 9.53 -6.56 -19.93
CA LEU A 91 10.44 -7.38 -20.72
C LEU A 91 9.99 -7.50 -22.17
N ILE A 92 8.68 -7.56 -22.43
CA ILE A 92 8.13 -7.56 -23.79
C ILE A 92 8.23 -6.15 -24.39
N ARG A 93 7.69 -5.13 -23.71
CA ARG A 93 7.56 -3.77 -24.22
C ARG A 93 8.94 -3.10 -24.43
N ASP A 94 9.76 -3.14 -23.40
CA ASP A 94 11.02 -2.39 -23.34
C ASP A 94 12.24 -3.30 -23.54
N GLY A 95 12.15 -4.54 -23.02
CA GLY A 95 13.19 -5.54 -23.08
C GLY A 95 13.32 -6.24 -24.44
N GLY A 96 12.31 -6.21 -25.31
CA GLY A 96 12.29 -6.87 -26.63
C GLY A 96 12.31 -8.40 -26.57
N PHE A 97 11.78 -9.00 -25.49
CA PHE A 97 11.56 -10.43 -25.38
C PHE A 97 10.23 -10.82 -26.03
N CYS A 98 10.18 -12.01 -26.63
CA CYS A 98 8.92 -12.63 -27.00
C CYS A 98 8.28 -13.26 -25.75
N GLY A 99 6.95 -13.28 -25.68
CA GLY A 99 6.25 -13.82 -24.52
C GLY A 99 6.56 -15.29 -24.24
N GLU A 100 6.77 -16.11 -25.28
CA GLU A 100 7.13 -17.54 -25.17
C GLU A 100 8.47 -17.78 -24.46
N GLN A 101 9.31 -16.74 -24.32
CA GLN A 101 10.56 -16.79 -23.56
C GLN A 101 10.33 -16.61 -22.06
N ILE A 102 9.15 -16.12 -21.65
CA ILE A 102 8.83 -15.70 -20.28
C ILE A 102 7.95 -16.75 -19.60
N GLN A 103 8.37 -17.22 -18.44
CA GLN A 103 7.68 -18.20 -17.62
C GLN A 103 7.44 -17.64 -16.23
N ILE A 104 6.19 -17.63 -15.78
CA ILE A 104 5.76 -17.19 -14.44
C ILE A 104 5.38 -18.41 -13.62
N PHE A 105 6.01 -18.59 -12.46
CA PHE A 105 5.72 -19.66 -11.52
C PHE A 105 4.94 -19.10 -10.32
N GLU A 106 3.71 -19.60 -10.13
CA GLU A 106 2.83 -19.16 -9.05
C GLU A 106 2.34 -20.39 -8.25
N CYS A 107 2.48 -20.32 -6.93
CA CYS A 107 2.08 -21.40 -6.04
C CYS A 107 0.56 -21.57 -5.93
N LEU A 108 -0.19 -20.50 -6.17
CA LEU A 108 -1.65 -20.51 -6.18
C LEU A 108 -2.22 -20.88 -7.57
N GLY A 109 -3.52 -21.20 -7.61
CA GLY A 109 -4.24 -21.45 -8.85
C GLY A 109 -4.62 -20.20 -9.63
N VAL A 110 -4.31 -19.01 -9.10
CA VAL A 110 -4.65 -17.70 -9.69
C VAL A 110 -3.48 -16.73 -9.51
N PRO A 111 -3.10 -15.95 -10.53
CA PRO A 111 -2.12 -14.88 -10.40
C PRO A 111 -2.75 -13.65 -9.74
N GLY A 112 -1.91 -12.67 -9.37
CA GLY A 112 -2.33 -11.37 -8.81
C GLY A 112 -1.77 -11.10 -7.42
N GLY A 113 -1.40 -12.13 -6.68
CA GLY A 113 -0.83 -11.99 -5.34
C GLY A 113 -1.79 -11.26 -4.39
N SER A 114 -1.36 -10.14 -3.80
CA SER A 114 -2.20 -9.35 -2.86
C SER A 114 -3.30 -8.52 -3.53
N LEU A 115 -3.39 -8.51 -4.85
CA LEU A 115 -4.44 -7.83 -5.63
C LEU A 115 -5.54 -8.79 -6.09
N ASP A 116 -5.62 -9.96 -5.52
CA ASP A 116 -6.65 -10.93 -5.87
C ASP A 116 -8.05 -10.51 -5.40
N GLY A 117 -9.03 -11.07 -6.06
CA GLY A 117 -10.44 -10.98 -5.72
C GLY A 117 -11.15 -12.16 -6.34
N ALA A 118 -12.18 -12.68 -5.70
CA ALA A 118 -12.89 -13.87 -6.15
C ALA A 118 -14.38 -13.81 -5.84
N GLU A 119 -15.16 -14.40 -6.72
CA GLU A 119 -16.51 -14.86 -6.44
C GLU A 119 -16.43 -16.30 -5.92
N LEU A 120 -17.15 -16.59 -4.85
CA LEU A 120 -17.23 -17.92 -4.25
C LEU A 120 -18.40 -18.71 -4.84
N ALA A 121 -18.39 -20.02 -4.64
CA ALA A 121 -19.42 -20.92 -5.20
C ALA A 121 -20.86 -20.63 -4.74
N ASP A 122 -21.01 -19.92 -3.63
CA ASP A 122 -22.31 -19.49 -3.07
C ASP A 122 -22.75 -18.10 -3.58
N GLY A 123 -22.03 -17.51 -4.54
CA GLY A 123 -22.30 -16.18 -5.09
C GLY A 123 -21.85 -15.02 -4.21
N SER A 124 -21.16 -15.28 -3.11
CA SER A 124 -20.51 -14.23 -2.30
C SER A 124 -19.15 -13.85 -2.87
N PHE A 125 -18.64 -12.70 -2.44
CA PHE A 125 -17.40 -12.14 -2.95
C PHE A 125 -16.37 -11.97 -1.82
N VAL A 126 -15.08 -12.07 -2.17
CA VAL A 126 -13.97 -11.84 -1.26
C VAL A 126 -12.86 -11.04 -1.92
N ILE A 127 -12.35 -10.04 -1.19
CA ILE A 127 -11.09 -9.35 -1.47
C ILE A 127 -10.27 -9.28 -0.17
N ARG A 128 -8.95 -9.35 -0.28
CA ARG A 128 -8.07 -9.25 0.90
C ARG A 128 -7.75 -7.80 1.29
N GLY A 129 -8.02 -6.83 0.43
CA GLY A 129 -7.86 -5.41 0.74
C GLY A 129 -8.21 -4.51 -0.43
N GLY A 130 -8.80 -3.35 -0.13
CA GLY A 130 -8.99 -2.28 -1.10
C GLY A 130 -7.67 -1.52 -1.33
N ARG A 131 -7.43 -1.07 -2.56
CA ARG A 131 -6.27 -0.23 -2.90
C ARG A 131 -6.72 1.17 -3.29
N MET A 132 -5.88 2.13 -2.95
CA MET A 132 -6.03 3.52 -3.33
C MET A 132 -4.82 3.92 -4.18
N PHE A 133 -5.04 4.79 -5.15
CA PHE A 133 -4.01 5.27 -6.06
C PHE A 133 -3.95 6.80 -5.98
N GLU A 134 -2.90 7.38 -6.52
CA GLU A 134 -2.79 8.84 -6.67
C GLU A 134 -2.00 9.15 -7.94
N ASP A 135 -2.15 10.36 -8.46
CA ASP A 135 -1.66 10.74 -9.80
C ASP A 135 -0.12 10.66 -9.95
N GLN A 136 0.61 10.62 -8.83
CA GLN A 136 2.08 10.51 -8.86
C GLN A 136 2.57 9.05 -8.84
N TYR A 137 1.68 8.06 -9.04
CA TYR A 137 2.05 6.67 -9.28
C TYR A 137 2.49 6.47 -10.73
N ARG A 138 3.62 7.09 -11.07
CA ARG A 138 4.10 7.25 -12.46
C ARG A 138 4.48 5.94 -13.11
N CYS A 139 5.14 5.04 -12.38
CA CYS A 139 5.53 3.73 -12.93
C CYS A 139 4.30 2.86 -13.19
N MET A 140 3.33 2.88 -12.26
CA MET A 140 2.08 2.14 -12.43
C MET A 140 1.30 2.62 -13.66
N PHE A 141 1.10 3.94 -13.79
CA PHE A 141 0.37 4.48 -14.93
C PHE A 141 1.11 4.29 -16.24
N ASP A 142 2.43 4.45 -16.28
CA ASP A 142 3.26 4.17 -17.47
C ASP A 142 3.08 2.72 -17.96
N LEU A 143 3.12 1.75 -17.04
CA LEU A 143 2.85 0.35 -17.38
C LEU A 143 1.43 0.18 -17.93
N LEU A 144 0.43 0.70 -17.20
CA LEU A 144 -0.99 0.48 -17.53
C LEU A 144 -1.46 1.25 -18.77
N GLU A 145 -0.70 2.23 -19.24
CA GLU A 145 -0.93 2.88 -20.55
C GLU A 145 -0.74 1.91 -21.73
N SER A 146 0.08 0.88 -21.55
CA SER A 146 0.34 -0.14 -22.59
C SER A 146 -0.60 -1.36 -22.49
N ILE A 147 -1.44 -1.44 -21.47
CA ILE A 147 -2.32 -2.60 -21.25
C ILE A 147 -3.75 -2.25 -21.65
N PRO A 148 -4.34 -2.95 -22.65
CA PRO A 148 -5.71 -2.71 -23.07
C PRO A 148 -6.71 -3.20 -22.01
N THR A 149 -7.88 -2.55 -21.91
CA THR A 149 -8.99 -3.08 -21.12
C THR A 149 -9.63 -4.29 -21.79
N LEU A 150 -10.30 -5.13 -21.02
CA LEU A 150 -10.95 -6.33 -21.59
C LEU A 150 -12.21 -6.01 -22.39
N SER A 151 -12.90 -4.93 -22.03
CA SER A 151 -14.16 -4.53 -22.65
C SER A 151 -13.97 -3.68 -23.91
N GLN A 152 -12.89 -2.88 -23.95
CA GLN A 152 -12.58 -1.91 -25.02
C GLN A 152 -11.07 -1.95 -25.29
N PRO A 153 -10.60 -2.83 -26.18
CA PRO A 153 -9.17 -3.03 -26.43
C PRO A 153 -8.43 -1.77 -26.94
N GLU A 154 -9.15 -0.77 -27.44
CA GLU A 154 -8.62 0.52 -27.86
C GLU A 154 -8.40 1.49 -26.68
N VAL A 155 -8.94 1.20 -25.50
CA VAL A 155 -8.78 1.98 -24.29
C VAL A 155 -7.80 1.29 -23.35
N SER A 156 -6.78 2.01 -22.88
CA SER A 156 -5.86 1.45 -21.88
C SER A 156 -6.46 1.42 -20.48
N VAL A 157 -5.98 0.51 -19.65
CA VAL A 157 -6.36 0.45 -18.22
C VAL A 157 -6.07 1.78 -17.51
N ALA A 158 -4.96 2.44 -17.85
CA ALA A 158 -4.63 3.76 -17.29
C ALA A 158 -5.66 4.82 -17.65
N GLU A 159 -6.11 4.87 -18.91
CA GLU A 159 -7.12 5.84 -19.34
C GLU A 159 -8.48 5.54 -18.71
N GLU A 160 -8.91 4.27 -18.64
CA GLU A 160 -10.14 3.88 -17.93
C GLU A 160 -10.13 4.35 -16.48
N MET A 161 -9.02 4.14 -15.74
CA MET A 161 -8.86 4.60 -14.36
C MET A 161 -8.91 6.13 -14.24
N ARG A 162 -8.28 6.87 -15.17
CA ARG A 162 -8.33 8.34 -15.19
C ARG A 162 -9.73 8.87 -15.49
N VAL A 163 -10.42 8.27 -16.45
CA VAL A 163 -11.82 8.63 -16.78
C VAL A 163 -12.71 8.38 -15.57
N PHE A 164 -12.59 7.20 -14.95
CA PHE A 164 -13.35 6.87 -13.75
C PHE A 164 -13.09 7.84 -12.60
N SER A 165 -11.82 8.17 -12.30
CA SER A 165 -11.45 9.09 -11.22
C SER A 165 -11.94 10.52 -11.46
N ARG A 166 -12.11 10.94 -12.73
CA ARG A 166 -12.74 12.23 -13.07
C ARG A 166 -14.27 12.22 -12.87
N GLN A 167 -14.91 11.07 -13.05
CA GLN A 167 -16.36 10.92 -12.89
C GLN A 167 -16.76 10.67 -11.44
N VAL A 168 -15.97 9.87 -10.72
CA VAL A 168 -16.19 9.46 -9.33
C VAL A 168 -15.08 10.08 -8.48
N VAL A 169 -15.22 11.38 -8.20
CA VAL A 169 -14.21 12.13 -7.44
C VAL A 169 -14.26 11.74 -5.97
N THR A 170 -13.13 11.32 -5.41
CA THR A 170 -13.02 11.03 -3.99
C THR A 170 -13.00 12.34 -3.18
N SER A 171 -14.05 12.55 -2.39
CA SER A 171 -14.15 13.65 -1.42
C SER A 171 -15.12 13.25 -0.31
N SER A 172 -14.56 12.76 0.79
CA SER A 172 -15.34 12.25 1.93
C SER A 172 -15.89 13.38 2.80
N HIS A 173 -17.19 13.41 3.03
CA HIS A 173 -17.77 14.28 4.05
C HIS A 173 -17.49 13.75 5.46
N CYS A 174 -17.71 12.45 5.69
CA CYS A 174 -17.50 11.79 6.96
C CYS A 174 -16.43 10.70 6.83
N ARG A 175 -15.38 10.80 7.64
CA ARG A 175 -14.33 9.76 7.78
C ARG A 175 -14.33 9.08 9.14
N LEU A 176 -14.90 9.70 10.17
CA LEU A 176 -14.91 9.20 11.53
C LEU A 176 -16.34 9.15 12.06
N VAL A 177 -16.67 8.08 12.78
CA VAL A 177 -17.94 7.91 13.51
C VAL A 177 -17.60 7.60 14.96
N ARG A 178 -18.06 8.43 15.91
CA ARG A 178 -17.88 8.25 17.35
C ARG A 178 -19.24 8.21 18.05
N GLY A 179 -19.44 7.19 18.89
CA GLY A 179 -20.71 7.04 19.63
C GLY A 179 -21.94 7.05 18.70
N GLY A 180 -21.84 6.46 17.51
CA GLY A 180 -22.91 6.48 16.51
C GLY A 180 -23.12 7.83 15.82
N GLN A 181 -22.26 8.83 16.06
CA GLN A 181 -22.35 10.17 15.47
C GLN A 181 -21.26 10.37 14.41
N ARG A 182 -21.62 10.86 13.24
CA ARG A 182 -20.65 11.20 12.19
C ARG A 182 -19.86 12.46 12.55
N ILE A 183 -18.60 12.51 12.15
CA ILE A 183 -17.75 13.70 12.28
C ILE A 183 -17.38 14.17 10.87
N ASP A 184 -17.93 15.31 10.48
CA ASP A 184 -17.70 15.89 9.15
C ASP A 184 -16.34 16.56 9.09
N ALA A 185 -15.55 16.22 8.05
CA ALA A 185 -14.22 16.77 7.79
C ALA A 185 -13.38 16.94 9.08
N PRO A 186 -13.10 15.86 9.83
CA PRO A 186 -12.52 15.95 11.16
C PRO A 186 -11.23 16.76 11.16
N PRO A 187 -11.04 17.70 12.13
CA PRO A 187 -9.77 18.41 12.29
C PRO A 187 -8.66 17.42 12.66
N LEU A 188 -7.42 17.73 12.32
CA LEU A 188 -6.28 16.84 12.57
C LEU A 188 -5.97 16.67 14.06
N GLN A 189 -6.32 17.64 14.90
CA GLN A 189 -6.07 17.67 16.36
C GLN A 189 -4.58 17.56 16.73
N LEU A 190 -3.67 18.05 15.88
CA LEU A 190 -2.25 18.10 16.17
C LEU A 190 -1.93 19.32 17.04
N GLY A 191 -1.42 19.08 18.24
CA GLY A 191 -0.87 20.12 19.11
C GLY A 191 0.47 20.66 18.61
N LEU A 192 0.99 21.72 19.24
CA LEU A 192 2.27 22.32 18.87
C LEU A 192 3.43 21.33 18.99
N ILE A 193 3.41 20.50 20.03
CA ILE A 193 4.48 19.51 20.28
C ILE A 193 4.51 18.45 19.17
N GLU A 194 3.35 17.96 18.78
CA GLU A 194 3.19 16.95 17.70
C GLU A 194 3.64 17.53 16.36
N LYS A 195 3.29 18.78 16.04
CA LYS A 195 3.74 19.48 14.83
C LYS A 195 5.25 19.65 14.79
N LEU A 196 5.86 20.05 15.91
CA LEU A 196 7.32 20.16 16.02
C LEU A 196 8.01 18.79 15.90
N ALA A 197 7.44 17.74 16.49
CA ALA A 197 7.96 16.38 16.39
C ALA A 197 7.93 15.88 14.95
N LEU A 198 6.80 16.08 14.25
CA LEU A 198 6.67 15.75 12.81
C LEU A 198 7.72 16.52 11.98
N GLY A 199 7.84 17.84 12.17
CA GLY A 199 8.81 18.66 11.47
C GLY A 199 10.27 18.18 11.68
N ARG A 200 10.63 17.83 12.93
CA ARG A 200 11.97 17.29 13.25
C ARG A 200 12.21 15.92 12.59
N LEU A 201 11.19 15.07 12.57
CA LEU A 201 11.30 13.74 11.94
C LEU A 201 11.63 13.85 10.46
N LEU A 202 10.97 14.75 9.73
CA LEU A 202 11.19 14.92 8.29
C LEU A 202 12.63 15.36 7.96
N LEU A 203 13.31 16.05 8.90
CA LEU A 203 14.71 16.49 8.75
C LEU A 203 15.75 15.42 9.13
N ARG A 204 15.34 14.30 9.77
CA ARG A 204 16.27 13.24 10.17
C ARG A 204 16.63 12.34 8.99
N SER A 205 17.90 11.93 8.93
CA SER A 205 18.32 10.89 7.97
C SER A 205 17.85 9.51 8.42
N GLU A 206 17.57 8.61 7.49
CA GLU A 206 17.15 7.22 7.78
C GLU A 206 18.19 6.46 8.61
N VAL A 207 19.47 6.68 8.33
CA VAL A 207 20.59 6.10 9.12
C VAL A 207 20.48 6.50 10.60
N SER A 208 20.08 7.75 10.89
CA SER A 208 19.94 8.24 12.27
C SER A 208 18.70 7.72 12.99
N LEU A 209 17.73 7.19 12.27
CA LEU A 209 16.51 6.59 12.83
C LEU A 209 16.73 5.12 13.22
N GLY A 210 17.58 4.40 12.49
CA GLY A 210 17.86 2.99 12.77
C GLY A 210 16.59 2.15 12.79
N SER A 211 16.47 1.25 13.77
CA SER A 211 15.30 0.40 13.98
C SER A 211 14.27 0.98 14.97
N ALA A 212 14.25 2.32 15.16
CA ALA A 212 13.27 2.96 16.03
C ALA A 212 11.84 2.76 15.55
N THR A 213 10.91 2.64 16.50
CA THR A 213 9.48 2.59 16.24
C THR A 213 8.85 3.98 16.26
N ILE A 214 7.62 4.09 15.79
CA ILE A 214 6.86 5.35 15.85
C ILE A 214 6.61 5.74 17.32
N GLU A 215 6.29 4.75 18.19
CA GLU A 215 6.04 4.97 19.62
C GLU A 215 7.28 5.36 20.42
N ASP A 216 8.49 4.98 19.98
CA ASP A 216 9.74 5.46 20.58
C ASP A 216 9.95 6.96 20.35
N TYR A 217 9.34 7.51 19.31
CA TYR A 217 9.54 8.88 18.89
C TYR A 217 8.43 9.84 19.32
N PHE A 218 7.17 9.42 19.24
CA PHE A 218 6.02 10.25 19.56
C PHE A 218 5.48 9.93 20.96
N ARG A 219 4.96 10.96 21.64
CA ARG A 219 4.27 10.79 22.92
C ARG A 219 2.92 10.11 22.74
N SER A 220 2.37 9.52 23.80
CA SER A 220 1.06 8.84 23.78
C SER A 220 -0.09 9.73 23.29
N ALA A 221 -0.03 11.04 23.54
CA ALA A 221 -1.03 12.00 23.05
C ALA A 221 -1.11 12.07 21.52
N PHE A 222 -0.04 11.81 20.80
CA PHE A 222 -0.04 11.76 19.34
C PHE A 222 -0.98 10.69 18.81
N PHE A 223 -1.00 9.52 19.45
CA PHE A 223 -1.82 8.38 19.05
C PHE A 223 -3.31 8.55 19.35
N GLN A 224 -3.69 9.62 20.07
CA GLN A 224 -5.09 9.97 20.35
C GLN A 224 -5.64 11.02 19.36
N THR A 225 -4.79 11.58 18.49
CA THR A 225 -5.22 12.60 17.52
C THR A 225 -6.03 12.00 16.38
N ASN A 226 -6.96 12.78 15.81
CA ASN A 226 -7.65 12.37 14.59
C ASN A 226 -6.69 12.15 13.42
N PHE A 227 -5.58 12.91 13.38
CA PHE A 227 -4.51 12.68 12.39
C PHE A 227 -4.00 11.25 12.45
N TRP A 228 -3.61 10.77 13.64
CA TRP A 228 -3.10 9.41 13.77
C TRP A 228 -4.16 8.36 13.43
N VAL A 229 -5.37 8.51 13.93
CA VAL A 229 -6.47 7.55 13.63
C VAL A 229 -6.69 7.44 12.13
N MET A 230 -6.81 8.58 11.44
CA MET A 230 -6.99 8.59 9.98
C MET A 230 -5.77 8.08 9.22
N TRP A 231 -4.56 8.32 9.75
CA TRP A 231 -3.31 7.83 9.16
C TRP A 231 -3.16 6.33 9.33
N ALA A 232 -3.34 5.84 10.56
CA ALA A 232 -3.27 4.43 10.89
C ALA A 232 -4.25 3.60 10.04
N THR A 233 -5.49 4.06 9.90
CA THR A 233 -6.50 3.34 9.12
C THR A 233 -6.31 3.49 7.61
N MET A 234 -5.80 4.60 7.10
CA MET A 234 -5.55 4.76 5.67
C MET A 234 -4.36 3.92 5.19
N PHE A 235 -3.30 3.84 5.98
CA PHE A 235 -2.03 3.23 5.59
C PHE A 235 -1.67 1.97 6.39
N SER A 236 -2.51 1.56 7.34
CA SER A 236 -2.30 0.37 8.19
C SER A 236 -1.12 0.48 9.16
N PHE A 237 -0.72 1.71 9.52
CA PHE A 237 0.34 1.90 10.50
C PHE A 237 -0.13 1.59 11.93
N GLN A 238 0.80 1.05 12.72
CA GLN A 238 0.65 0.81 14.15
C GLN A 238 1.79 1.50 14.92
N PRO A 239 1.62 1.83 16.22
CA PRO A 239 2.65 2.53 16.99
C PRO A 239 4.02 1.86 16.97
N TRP A 240 4.05 0.54 16.96
CA TRP A 240 5.28 -0.28 16.94
C TRP A 240 5.92 -0.44 15.57
N HIS A 241 5.36 0.15 14.52
CA HIS A 241 5.94 0.07 13.18
C HIS A 241 7.15 0.99 13.01
N SER A 242 7.92 0.75 11.96
CA SER A 242 9.15 1.45 11.60
C SER A 242 8.95 2.96 11.45
N LEU A 243 9.76 3.72 12.19
CA LEU A 243 9.81 5.17 12.07
C LEU A 243 10.36 5.61 10.70
N ILE A 244 11.24 4.80 10.07
CA ILE A 244 11.73 5.06 8.70
C ILE A 244 10.57 5.02 7.72
N GLU A 245 9.74 3.96 7.77
CA GLU A 245 8.61 3.81 6.85
C GLU A 245 7.58 4.93 7.07
N PHE A 246 7.27 5.27 8.31
CA PHE A 246 6.38 6.39 8.62
C PHE A 246 6.91 7.70 8.05
N ARG A 247 8.21 7.99 8.20
CA ARG A 247 8.86 9.19 7.63
C ARG A 247 8.77 9.20 6.10
N ARG A 248 9.06 8.06 5.44
CA ARG A 248 8.93 7.93 3.97
C ARG A 248 7.54 8.27 3.50
N TYR A 249 6.52 7.74 4.18
CA TYR A 249 5.12 8.01 3.87
C TYR A 249 4.76 9.48 4.05
N MET A 250 5.21 10.10 5.14
CA MET A 250 5.00 11.53 5.38
C MET A 250 5.59 12.41 4.27
N LEU A 251 6.80 12.09 3.81
CA LEU A 251 7.46 12.81 2.70
C LEU A 251 6.75 12.54 1.37
N ARG A 252 6.45 11.28 1.08
CA ARG A 252 5.87 10.84 -0.19
C ARG A 252 4.48 11.43 -0.44
N PHE A 253 3.67 11.56 0.62
CA PHE A 253 2.28 12.02 0.54
C PHE A 253 2.03 13.42 1.11
N VAL A 254 3.08 14.22 1.32
CA VAL A 254 2.95 15.58 1.88
C VAL A 254 2.01 16.46 1.04
N HIS A 255 1.97 16.28 -0.26
CA HIS A 255 1.11 17.02 -1.18
C HIS A 255 -0.39 16.72 -1.01
N LEU A 256 -0.75 15.56 -0.45
CA LEU A 256 -2.13 15.15 -0.17
C LEU A 256 -2.62 15.62 1.21
N LEU A 257 -1.73 16.14 2.06
CA LEU A 257 -2.10 16.56 3.41
C LEU A 257 -3.22 17.62 3.46
N PRO A 258 -3.31 18.60 2.51
CA PRO A 258 -4.41 19.57 2.49
C PRO A 258 -5.82 18.97 2.41
N GLY A 259 -5.99 17.87 1.69
CA GLY A 259 -7.26 17.13 1.56
C GLY A 259 -7.33 15.83 2.37
N PHE A 260 -6.40 15.61 3.30
CA PHE A 260 -6.24 14.34 4.01
C PHE A 260 -7.47 13.91 4.81
N ASN A 261 -8.14 14.85 5.47
CA ASN A 261 -9.36 14.59 6.22
C ASN A 261 -10.60 14.31 5.35
N ARG A 262 -10.48 14.47 4.03
CA ARG A 262 -11.50 14.17 3.02
C ARG A 262 -11.06 13.12 1.99
N LEU A 263 -9.83 12.61 2.08
CA LEU A 263 -9.22 11.72 1.08
C LEU A 263 -9.17 12.34 -0.34
N GLU A 264 -9.08 13.67 -0.45
CA GLU A 264 -8.97 14.34 -1.73
C GLU A 264 -7.64 13.99 -2.42
N GLY A 265 -7.64 13.89 -3.75
CA GLY A 265 -6.48 13.48 -4.56
C GLY A 265 -6.23 11.97 -4.61
N ILE A 266 -7.16 11.17 -4.10
CA ILE A 266 -7.11 9.71 -4.15
C ILE A 266 -7.95 9.21 -5.32
N GLY A 267 -7.32 8.43 -6.20
CA GLY A 267 -7.97 7.69 -7.29
C GLY A 267 -8.35 6.26 -6.90
N ARG A 268 -9.29 5.70 -7.65
CA ARG A 268 -9.76 4.32 -7.48
C ARG A 268 -9.95 3.67 -8.84
N THR A 269 -10.10 2.35 -8.83
CA THR A 269 -10.50 1.56 -9.99
C THR A 269 -12.02 1.49 -10.10
N PRO A 270 -12.59 1.32 -11.30
CA PRO A 270 -14.04 1.13 -11.51
C PRO A 270 -14.60 -0.07 -10.72
N MET A 271 -13.88 -1.19 -10.75
CA MET A 271 -14.15 -2.42 -10.00
C MET A 271 -13.03 -2.69 -9.00
N ASN A 272 -13.01 -3.85 -8.37
CA ASN A 272 -11.87 -4.28 -7.55
C ASN A 272 -10.58 -4.35 -8.38
N GLN A 273 -9.41 -4.45 -7.71
CA GLN A 273 -8.11 -4.37 -8.39
C GLN A 273 -7.82 -5.60 -9.26
N PHE A 274 -8.39 -6.76 -8.92
CA PHE A 274 -8.24 -7.95 -9.75
C PHE A 274 -8.89 -7.72 -11.10
N ASP A 275 -10.18 -7.36 -11.12
CA ASP A 275 -10.96 -7.14 -12.34
C ASP A 275 -10.45 -5.95 -13.17
N SER A 276 -9.95 -4.90 -12.52
CA SER A 276 -9.56 -3.66 -13.20
C SER A 276 -8.10 -3.64 -13.64
N ILE A 277 -7.20 -4.37 -12.99
CA ILE A 277 -5.75 -4.30 -13.26
C ILE A 277 -5.18 -5.68 -13.58
N VAL A 278 -5.39 -6.66 -12.68
CA VAL A 278 -4.72 -7.97 -12.79
C VAL A 278 -5.22 -8.74 -13.99
N ASP A 279 -6.53 -8.87 -14.13
CA ASP A 279 -7.15 -9.68 -15.18
C ASP A 279 -6.84 -9.12 -16.59
N PRO A 280 -6.95 -7.80 -16.88
CA PRO A 280 -6.51 -7.24 -18.15
C PRO A 280 -5.02 -7.49 -18.43
N LEU A 281 -4.15 -7.32 -17.43
CA LEU A 281 -2.71 -7.53 -17.57
C LEU A 281 -2.38 -9.00 -17.86
N VAL A 282 -3.00 -9.93 -17.13
CA VAL A 282 -2.85 -11.39 -17.35
C VAL A 282 -3.38 -11.80 -18.72
N ALA A 283 -4.54 -11.29 -19.12
CA ALA A 283 -5.12 -11.55 -20.44
C ALA A 283 -4.17 -11.07 -21.55
N TRP A 284 -3.67 -9.84 -21.44
CA TRP A 284 -2.69 -9.30 -22.39
C TRP A 284 -1.42 -10.15 -22.45
N LEU A 285 -0.82 -10.51 -21.31
CA LEU A 285 0.38 -11.35 -21.25
C LEU A 285 0.18 -12.71 -21.90
N ARG A 286 -1.01 -13.32 -21.72
CA ARG A 286 -1.36 -14.58 -22.40
C ARG A 286 -1.44 -14.42 -23.92
N THR A 287 -1.99 -13.31 -24.42
CA THR A 287 -2.01 -13.05 -25.88
C THR A 287 -0.62 -12.84 -26.44
N GLN A 288 0.34 -12.39 -25.62
CA GLN A 288 1.75 -12.29 -26.02
C GLN A 288 2.49 -13.63 -25.94
N GLY A 289 1.88 -14.70 -25.46
CA GLY A 289 2.48 -16.04 -25.37
C GLY A 289 3.21 -16.34 -24.05
N VAL A 290 3.07 -15.48 -23.01
CA VAL A 290 3.66 -15.72 -21.69
C VAL A 290 3.09 -17.00 -21.07
N GLN A 291 3.98 -17.84 -20.54
CA GLN A 291 3.62 -19.13 -19.95
C GLN A 291 3.38 -18.99 -18.44
N PHE A 292 2.19 -19.34 -17.99
CA PHE A 292 1.80 -19.34 -16.57
C PHE A 292 1.82 -20.77 -16.01
N HIS A 293 2.72 -21.04 -15.09
CA HIS A 293 2.81 -22.28 -14.33
C HIS A 293 2.17 -22.08 -12.95
N LEU A 294 0.84 -22.18 -12.90
CA LEU A 294 0.07 -22.09 -11.66
C LEU A 294 0.19 -23.38 -10.85
N ASN A 295 -0.15 -23.34 -9.55
CA ASN A 295 0.02 -24.46 -8.60
C ASN A 295 1.46 -25.02 -8.64
N THR A 296 2.44 -24.15 -8.85
CA THR A 296 3.86 -24.50 -8.96
C THR A 296 4.65 -23.65 -7.97
N LEU A 297 5.11 -24.27 -6.91
CA LEU A 297 5.90 -23.63 -5.86
C LEU A 297 7.40 -23.74 -6.19
N ILE A 298 8.11 -22.62 -6.19
CA ILE A 298 9.57 -22.61 -6.17
C ILE A 298 10.04 -22.77 -4.72
N THR A 299 10.66 -23.91 -4.43
CA THR A 299 11.11 -24.25 -3.07
C THR A 299 12.55 -23.86 -2.80
N ARG A 300 13.36 -23.71 -3.86
CA ARG A 300 14.78 -23.38 -3.74
C ARG A 300 15.30 -22.64 -4.98
N VAL A 301 16.16 -21.66 -4.74
CA VAL A 301 17.00 -21.01 -5.76
C VAL A 301 18.44 -21.44 -5.52
N ASN A 302 19.07 -22.02 -6.54
CA ASN A 302 20.46 -22.44 -6.49
C ASN A 302 21.34 -21.36 -7.12
N PHE A 303 22.33 -20.90 -6.37
CA PHE A 303 23.30 -19.92 -6.83
C PHE A 303 24.64 -20.59 -7.19
N GLY A 304 25.24 -20.13 -8.28
CA GLY A 304 26.64 -20.39 -8.63
C GLY A 304 27.44 -19.11 -8.40
N GLN A 305 28.64 -19.26 -7.84
CA GLN A 305 29.54 -18.15 -7.59
C GLN A 305 30.82 -18.31 -8.38
N GLU A 306 31.23 -17.25 -9.06
CA GLU A 306 32.53 -17.16 -9.73
C GLU A 306 33.17 -15.81 -9.34
N SER A 307 34.21 -15.88 -8.50
CA SER A 307 34.79 -14.69 -7.85
C SER A 307 33.74 -13.89 -7.08
N ASP A 308 33.55 -12.60 -7.38
CA ASP A 308 32.53 -11.72 -6.79
C ASP A 308 31.19 -11.73 -7.53
N ARG A 309 31.06 -12.53 -8.59
CA ARG A 309 29.86 -12.64 -9.43
C ARG A 309 28.99 -13.79 -8.95
N LEU A 310 27.69 -13.49 -8.80
CA LEU A 310 26.65 -14.44 -8.41
C LEU A 310 25.66 -14.62 -9.55
N ALA A 311 25.33 -15.85 -9.87
CA ALA A 311 24.31 -16.17 -10.86
C ALA A 311 23.35 -17.23 -10.31
N VAL A 312 22.08 -17.17 -10.66
CA VAL A 312 21.15 -18.27 -10.47
C VAL A 312 21.45 -19.32 -11.53
N VAL A 313 21.71 -20.57 -11.07
CA VAL A 313 22.04 -21.71 -11.95
C VAL A 313 20.95 -22.78 -11.96
N GLY A 314 19.95 -22.68 -11.09
CA GLY A 314 18.82 -23.62 -11.06
C GLY A 314 17.71 -23.22 -10.12
N LEU A 315 16.52 -23.73 -10.39
CA LEU A 315 15.32 -23.59 -9.57
C LEU A 315 14.77 -24.98 -9.23
N GLN A 316 14.33 -25.17 -7.98
CA GLN A 316 13.59 -26.36 -7.59
C GLN A 316 12.10 -26.03 -7.55
N LEU A 317 11.32 -26.81 -8.27
CA LEU A 317 9.88 -26.65 -8.44
C LEU A 317 9.16 -27.81 -7.73
N GLN A 318 8.15 -27.50 -6.95
CA GLN A 318 7.23 -28.45 -6.36
C GLN A 318 5.87 -28.32 -7.05
N GLN A 319 5.41 -29.39 -7.67
CA GLN A 319 4.10 -29.53 -8.28
C GLN A 319 3.36 -30.74 -7.72
N SER A 320 2.10 -30.96 -8.09
CA SER A 320 1.36 -32.17 -7.72
C SER A 320 2.04 -33.45 -8.20
N THR A 321 2.82 -33.38 -9.29
CA THR A 321 3.60 -34.50 -9.87
C THR A 321 4.91 -34.78 -9.13
N GLY A 322 5.28 -33.94 -8.16
CA GLY A 322 6.51 -34.06 -7.37
C GLY A 322 7.50 -32.93 -7.56
N LEU A 323 8.71 -33.16 -7.06
CA LEU A 323 9.82 -32.21 -7.12
C LEU A 323 10.58 -32.32 -8.44
N GLN A 324 10.83 -31.19 -9.07
CA GLN A 324 11.60 -31.09 -10.31
C GLN A 324 12.71 -30.05 -10.18
N THR A 325 13.78 -30.20 -10.95
CA THR A 325 14.85 -29.19 -11.03
C THR A 325 14.90 -28.60 -12.42
N LEU A 326 14.83 -27.29 -12.49
CA LEU A 326 14.98 -26.51 -13.73
C LEU A 326 16.39 -25.91 -13.75
N ALA A 327 17.18 -26.27 -14.73
CA ALA A 327 18.50 -25.66 -14.97
C ALA A 327 18.33 -24.26 -15.56
N VAL A 328 19.06 -23.30 -15.04
CA VAL A 328 19.10 -21.90 -15.49
C VAL A 328 20.47 -21.64 -16.10
N ARG A 329 20.48 -21.18 -17.34
CA ARG A 329 21.72 -20.80 -18.02
C ARG A 329 22.14 -19.40 -17.55
N GLN A 330 23.42 -19.12 -17.60
CA GLN A 330 23.95 -17.79 -17.24
C GLN A 330 23.38 -16.64 -18.10
N THR A 331 22.94 -16.96 -19.32
CA THR A 331 22.28 -16.02 -20.23
C THR A 331 20.79 -15.80 -19.91
N ASP A 332 20.14 -16.73 -19.21
CA ASP A 332 18.74 -16.59 -18.82
C ASP A 332 18.58 -15.54 -17.69
N LEU A 333 17.37 -15.06 -17.45
CA LEU A 333 17.08 -14.12 -16.38
C LEU A 333 16.15 -14.74 -15.35
N VAL A 334 16.36 -14.39 -14.08
CA VAL A 334 15.49 -14.79 -12.97
C VAL A 334 15.10 -13.58 -12.14
N LEU A 335 13.80 -13.27 -12.06
CA LEU A 335 13.29 -12.24 -11.16
C LEU A 335 12.47 -12.91 -10.05
N ILE A 336 12.76 -12.54 -8.81
CA ILE A 336 12.26 -13.24 -7.64
C ILE A 336 11.47 -12.27 -6.76
N SER A 337 10.19 -12.55 -6.56
CA SER A 337 9.40 -11.88 -5.52
C SER A 337 9.78 -12.45 -4.16
N LEU A 338 10.27 -11.58 -3.25
CA LEU A 338 10.65 -11.95 -1.90
C LEU A 338 9.49 -11.73 -0.93
N GLY A 339 9.18 -12.72 -0.11
CA GLY A 339 8.12 -12.65 0.88
C GLY A 339 6.73 -12.38 0.27
N SER A 340 5.70 -12.54 1.07
CA SER A 340 4.34 -12.15 0.68
C SER A 340 3.56 -11.66 1.89
N MET A 341 2.94 -10.50 1.76
CA MET A 341 2.08 -9.95 2.82
C MET A 341 0.76 -10.71 2.97
N THR A 342 0.42 -11.57 2.02
CA THR A 342 -0.82 -12.36 2.03
C THR A 342 -0.60 -13.87 2.15
N ASP A 343 0.64 -14.31 2.40
CA ASP A 343 0.92 -15.71 2.73
C ASP A 343 0.16 -16.14 4.00
N ASP A 344 -0.16 -17.42 4.07
CA ASP A 344 -0.89 -18.05 5.19
C ASP A 344 -2.25 -17.40 5.52
N SER A 345 -2.82 -16.58 4.64
CA SER A 345 -4.15 -16.02 4.84
C SER A 345 -5.19 -17.13 4.98
N THR A 346 -6.10 -17.00 5.94
CA THR A 346 -7.20 -17.93 6.14
C THR A 346 -8.52 -17.19 6.09
N CYS A 347 -9.51 -17.80 5.46
CA CYS A 347 -10.87 -17.27 5.44
C CYS A 347 -11.77 -18.03 6.42
N GLY A 348 -12.68 -17.29 7.06
CA GLY A 348 -13.84 -17.83 7.74
C GLY A 348 -15.07 -17.86 6.84
N SER A 349 -16.23 -17.86 7.45
CA SER A 349 -17.52 -17.78 6.77
C SER A 349 -18.52 -16.96 7.60
N MET A 350 -19.74 -16.85 7.10
CA MET A 350 -20.82 -16.23 7.86
C MET A 350 -21.03 -16.86 9.24
N THR A 351 -20.72 -18.14 9.41
CA THR A 351 -20.99 -18.93 10.63
C THR A 351 -19.73 -19.41 11.35
N THR A 352 -18.56 -19.30 10.74
CA THR A 352 -17.30 -19.79 11.33
C THR A 352 -16.21 -18.72 11.28
N PRO A 353 -15.40 -18.59 12.33
CA PRO A 353 -14.25 -17.70 12.32
C PRO A 353 -13.15 -18.20 11.39
N CYS A 354 -12.15 -17.37 11.13
CA CYS A 354 -10.93 -17.77 10.47
C CYS A 354 -10.20 -18.85 11.27
N ARG A 355 -9.53 -19.78 10.58
CA ARG A 355 -8.68 -20.76 11.26
C ARG A 355 -7.48 -20.04 11.89
N PRO A 356 -7.19 -20.27 13.18
CA PRO A 356 -5.99 -19.73 13.80
C PRO A 356 -4.73 -20.25 13.11
N ILE A 357 -3.71 -19.39 13.01
CA ILE A 357 -2.43 -19.76 12.44
C ILE A 357 -1.53 -20.21 13.59
N SER A 358 -1.40 -21.52 13.75
CA SER A 358 -0.58 -22.13 14.81
C SER A 358 0.91 -22.20 14.45
N ALA A 359 1.23 -22.34 13.17
CA ALA A 359 2.60 -22.32 12.65
C ALA A 359 2.57 -21.83 11.20
N PRO A 360 3.19 -20.69 10.90
CA PRO A 360 3.27 -20.20 9.53
C PRO A 360 4.04 -21.18 8.65
N SER A 361 3.43 -21.62 7.56
CA SER A 361 4.09 -22.46 6.55
C SER A 361 4.70 -21.65 5.41
N SER A 362 4.28 -20.44 5.27
CA SER A 362 4.70 -19.32 4.40
C SER A 362 5.77 -19.66 3.35
N PRO A 363 5.38 -20.21 2.21
CA PRO A 363 6.37 -20.69 1.23
C PRO A 363 7.24 -19.56 0.68
N SER A 364 6.74 -18.34 0.51
CA SER A 364 7.52 -17.22 0.02
C SER A 364 8.56 -16.72 1.06
N TRP A 365 8.23 -16.78 2.36
CA TRP A 365 9.15 -16.45 3.43
C TRP A 365 10.21 -17.55 3.62
N ALA A 366 9.83 -18.82 3.49
CA ALA A 366 10.77 -19.94 3.51
C ALA A 366 11.78 -19.84 2.36
N LEU A 367 11.32 -19.48 1.16
CA LEU A 367 12.19 -19.24 0.02
C LEU A 367 13.16 -18.07 0.28
N TRP A 368 12.68 -16.94 0.81
CA TRP A 368 13.57 -15.83 1.11
C TRP A 368 14.60 -16.18 2.20
N LYS A 369 14.21 -16.91 3.23
CA LYS A 369 15.16 -17.43 4.25
C LYS A 369 16.25 -18.30 3.63
N GLN A 370 15.88 -19.18 2.70
CA GLN A 370 16.84 -20.01 1.96
C GLN A 370 17.79 -19.14 1.13
N ILE A 371 17.27 -18.12 0.43
CA ILE A 371 18.07 -17.19 -0.37
C ILE A 371 19.00 -16.36 0.52
N ALA A 372 18.51 -15.81 1.63
CA ALA A 372 19.27 -14.99 2.56
C ALA A 372 20.43 -15.74 3.22
N ALA A 373 20.31 -17.06 3.38
CA ALA A 373 21.39 -17.91 3.90
C ALA A 373 22.60 -18.00 2.95
N GLU A 374 22.42 -17.73 1.66
CA GLU A 374 23.51 -17.79 0.67
C GLU A 374 24.40 -16.53 0.70
N SER A 375 23.85 -15.37 1.12
CA SER A 375 24.62 -14.13 1.20
C SER A 375 23.94 -13.08 2.09
N PRO A 376 24.69 -12.37 2.94
CA PRO A 376 24.16 -11.27 3.74
C PRO A 376 23.63 -10.10 2.87
N ARG A 377 24.00 -10.03 1.59
CA ARG A 377 23.48 -9.05 0.61
C ARG A 377 22.01 -9.29 0.26
N PHE A 378 21.47 -10.46 0.61
CA PHE A 378 20.09 -10.85 0.28
C PHE A 378 19.09 -10.53 1.39
N GLY A 379 19.51 -9.69 2.34
CA GLY A 379 18.65 -9.13 3.40
C GLY A 379 18.41 -10.08 4.57
N HIS A 380 17.49 -9.67 5.46
CA HIS A 380 17.20 -10.38 6.72
C HIS A 380 15.69 -10.60 6.86
N PRO A 381 15.13 -11.68 6.26
CA PRO A 381 13.69 -11.95 6.25
C PRO A 381 13.05 -12.04 7.64
N GLU A 382 13.81 -12.49 8.66
CA GLU A 382 13.34 -12.62 10.04
C GLU A 382 12.83 -11.28 10.62
N VAL A 383 13.39 -10.17 10.18
CA VAL A 383 12.93 -8.83 10.57
C VAL A 383 11.45 -8.63 10.25
N PHE A 384 10.97 -9.23 9.15
CA PHE A 384 9.64 -9.01 8.60
C PHE A 384 8.65 -10.14 8.92
N CYS A 385 9.14 -11.36 9.22
CA CYS A 385 8.29 -12.55 9.34
C CYS A 385 8.47 -13.32 10.67
N SER A 386 8.89 -12.65 11.74
CA SER A 386 9.06 -13.29 13.06
C SER A 386 7.94 -13.02 14.05
N ASP A 387 7.09 -12.02 13.83
CA ASP A 387 6.13 -11.52 14.83
C ASP A 387 4.71 -11.36 14.23
N VAL A 388 3.99 -12.50 14.11
CA VAL A 388 2.61 -12.53 13.62
C VAL A 388 1.67 -11.61 14.43
N PRO A 389 1.70 -11.57 15.77
CA PRO A 389 0.86 -10.65 16.54
C PRO A 389 0.99 -9.18 16.13
N ARG A 390 2.18 -8.74 15.72
CA ARG A 390 2.42 -7.34 15.32
C ARG A 390 2.21 -7.07 13.84
N THR A 391 2.13 -8.10 13.00
CA THR A 391 2.01 -7.94 11.54
C THR A 391 0.63 -8.26 11.00
N ARG A 392 -0.23 -8.89 11.81
CA ARG A 392 -1.57 -9.33 11.40
C ARG A 392 -2.62 -8.25 11.52
N TRP A 393 -3.60 -8.33 10.67
CA TRP A 393 -4.92 -7.76 10.85
C TRP A 393 -5.99 -8.72 10.34
N LEU A 394 -7.28 -8.39 10.57
CA LEU A 394 -8.39 -9.11 9.98
C LEU A 394 -9.22 -8.18 9.12
N SER A 395 -9.45 -8.58 7.86
CA SER A 395 -10.41 -7.93 6.99
C SER A 395 -11.66 -8.79 6.82
N PHE A 396 -12.68 -8.20 6.23
CA PHE A 396 -13.87 -8.94 5.82
C PHE A 396 -14.47 -8.31 4.56
N THR A 397 -15.08 -9.14 3.73
CA THR A 397 -15.91 -8.71 2.60
C THR A 397 -17.34 -9.13 2.88
N ALA A 398 -18.25 -8.17 2.82
CA ALA A 398 -19.67 -8.41 3.02
C ALA A 398 -20.42 -8.26 1.70
N THR A 399 -21.10 -9.31 1.30
CA THR A 399 -22.04 -9.37 0.19
C THR A 399 -23.44 -9.25 0.77
N VAL A 400 -24.20 -8.24 0.36
CA VAL A 400 -25.52 -7.93 0.91
C VAL A 400 -26.56 -7.84 -0.22
N GLN A 401 -27.79 -8.27 0.07
CA GLN A 401 -28.91 -8.18 -0.85
C GLN A 401 -29.58 -6.80 -0.78
N GLY A 402 -29.93 -6.25 -1.94
CA GLY A 402 -30.59 -4.96 -2.05
C GLY A 402 -29.68 -3.77 -1.68
N THR A 403 -30.30 -2.62 -1.44
CA THR A 403 -29.60 -1.33 -1.25
C THR A 403 -29.71 -0.77 0.17
N ALA A 404 -30.50 -1.36 1.05
CA ALA A 404 -30.89 -0.78 2.34
C ALA A 404 -29.69 -0.31 3.21
N PHE A 405 -28.63 -1.11 3.28
CA PHE A 405 -27.42 -0.74 4.02
C PHE A 405 -26.68 0.42 3.33
N PHE A 406 -26.56 0.37 2.02
CA PHE A 406 -25.87 1.40 1.24
C PHE A 406 -26.64 2.73 1.28
N ASP A 407 -27.98 2.71 1.10
CA ASP A 407 -28.83 3.89 1.20
C ASP A 407 -28.73 4.53 2.58
N PHE A 408 -28.72 3.70 3.65
CA PHE A 408 -28.49 4.18 5.00
C PHE A 408 -27.12 4.86 5.14
N MET A 409 -26.05 4.20 4.71
CA MET A 409 -24.69 4.71 4.85
C MET A 409 -24.45 5.99 4.03
N GLU A 410 -24.96 6.06 2.81
CA GLU A 410 -24.88 7.28 1.98
C GLU A 410 -25.60 8.45 2.65
N LYS A 411 -26.80 8.22 3.14
CA LYS A 411 -27.57 9.25 3.87
C LYS A 411 -26.89 9.64 5.18
N PHE A 412 -26.40 8.67 5.95
CA PHE A 412 -25.77 8.89 7.24
C PHE A 412 -24.44 9.63 7.12
N THR A 413 -23.58 9.21 6.22
CA THR A 413 -22.23 9.78 6.05
C THR A 413 -22.20 11.00 5.13
N GLY A 414 -23.19 11.16 4.25
CA GLY A 414 -23.15 12.12 3.14
C GLY A 414 -22.19 11.73 2.02
N ASN A 415 -21.70 10.48 2.01
CA ASN A 415 -20.74 9.97 1.04
C ASN A 415 -21.43 9.05 0.04
N PRO A 416 -21.67 9.42 -1.23
CA PRO A 416 -22.09 8.48 -2.25
C PRO A 416 -21.08 7.33 -2.42
N CYS A 417 -21.54 6.15 -2.77
CA CYS A 417 -20.69 4.98 -2.98
C CYS A 417 -19.52 5.29 -3.92
N GLY A 418 -18.34 4.83 -3.54
CA GLY A 418 -17.10 5.07 -4.30
C GLY A 418 -16.45 6.44 -4.09
N THR A 419 -17.16 7.43 -3.54
CA THR A 419 -16.62 8.79 -3.32
C THR A 419 -16.11 9.04 -1.91
N GLY A 420 -16.70 8.37 -0.90
CA GLY A 420 -16.46 8.62 0.52
C GLY A 420 -15.23 7.94 1.09
N GLY A 421 -14.69 6.98 0.37
CA GLY A 421 -13.51 6.25 0.83
C GLY A 421 -13.76 5.43 2.08
N LEU A 422 -13.01 5.72 3.12
CA LEU A 422 -12.89 4.96 4.34
C LEU A 422 -13.64 5.64 5.50
N VAL A 423 -14.53 4.91 6.15
CA VAL A 423 -15.21 5.32 7.38
C VAL A 423 -14.69 4.49 8.55
N THR A 424 -14.14 5.15 9.56
CA THR A 424 -13.51 4.53 10.73
C THR A 424 -14.33 4.78 11.99
N PHE A 425 -14.37 3.79 12.87
CA PHE A 425 -14.96 3.86 14.19
C PHE A 425 -13.84 3.92 15.25
N PRO A 426 -13.38 5.12 15.65
CA PRO A 426 -12.24 5.25 16.58
C PRO A 426 -12.53 4.71 17.98
N ASP A 427 -13.79 4.61 18.36
CA ASP A 427 -14.20 4.09 19.68
C ASP A 427 -14.31 2.55 19.69
N SER A 428 -14.30 1.92 18.50
CA SER A 428 -14.29 0.47 18.40
C SER A 428 -12.97 -0.11 18.93
N ALA A 429 -13.07 -1.09 19.82
CA ALA A 429 -11.91 -1.81 20.34
C ALA A 429 -11.04 -2.41 19.21
N TRP A 430 -11.65 -2.77 18.09
CA TRP A 430 -10.96 -3.29 16.91
C TRP A 430 -10.34 -2.21 16.01
N LEU A 431 -10.61 -0.92 16.29
CA LEU A 431 -10.37 0.19 15.36
C LEU A 431 -10.96 -0.15 13.98
N LEU A 432 -12.24 -0.51 14.01
CA LEU A 432 -13.00 -0.99 12.86
C LEU A 432 -13.10 0.10 11.79
N SER A 433 -12.97 -0.30 10.54
CA SER A 433 -13.14 0.59 9.38
C SER A 433 -13.88 -0.14 8.28
N ILE A 434 -14.72 0.58 7.52
CA ILE A 434 -15.42 0.06 6.34
C ILE A 434 -15.20 0.96 5.12
N VAL A 435 -15.30 0.36 3.96
CA VAL A 435 -15.19 1.03 2.66
C VAL A 435 -16.37 0.61 1.79
N LEU A 436 -17.20 1.59 1.41
CA LEU A 436 -18.26 1.39 0.43
C LEU A 436 -17.70 1.75 -0.95
N ALA A 437 -17.30 0.71 -1.67
CA ALA A 437 -16.77 0.84 -3.02
C ALA A 437 -17.87 1.26 -4.02
N TYR A 438 -17.45 1.77 -5.18
CA TYR A 438 -18.37 1.95 -6.32
C TYR A 438 -18.98 0.60 -6.73
N GLN A 439 -20.24 0.62 -7.17
CA GLN A 439 -20.97 -0.58 -7.53
C GLN A 439 -21.33 -0.62 -9.02
N PRO A 440 -21.22 -1.76 -9.71
CA PRO A 440 -20.77 -3.05 -9.17
C PRO A 440 -19.28 -3.05 -8.85
N HIS A 441 -18.88 -3.76 -7.78
CA HIS A 441 -17.47 -3.86 -7.38
C HIS A 441 -16.75 -5.06 -7.98
N PHE A 442 -17.53 -6.03 -8.47
CA PHE A 442 -17.03 -7.20 -9.22
C PHE A 442 -17.73 -7.28 -10.57
N ARG A 443 -17.01 -7.75 -11.58
CA ARG A 443 -17.52 -7.88 -12.95
C ARG A 443 -18.73 -8.80 -13.04
N THR A 444 -18.76 -9.85 -12.23
CA THR A 444 -19.82 -10.86 -12.19
C THR A 444 -20.94 -10.52 -11.21
N GLN A 445 -20.85 -9.40 -10.50
CA GLN A 445 -21.81 -9.01 -9.47
C GLN A 445 -23.21 -8.73 -10.05
N ALA A 446 -24.21 -9.42 -9.51
CA ALA A 446 -25.61 -9.22 -9.90
C ALA A 446 -26.12 -7.81 -9.51
N ALA A 447 -27.13 -7.32 -10.24
CA ALA A 447 -27.62 -5.94 -10.11
C ALA A 447 -28.28 -5.64 -8.75
N ASP A 448 -28.84 -6.64 -8.08
CA ASP A 448 -29.47 -6.55 -6.75
C ASP A 448 -28.53 -6.86 -5.59
N VAL A 449 -27.28 -7.20 -5.88
CA VAL A 449 -26.22 -7.47 -4.90
C VAL A 449 -25.38 -6.21 -4.70
N ARG A 450 -24.94 -5.96 -3.46
CA ARG A 450 -23.94 -4.93 -3.11
C ARG A 450 -22.81 -5.55 -2.30
N VAL A 451 -21.61 -5.03 -2.50
CA VAL A 451 -20.40 -5.53 -1.84
C VAL A 451 -19.69 -4.37 -1.15
N PHE A 452 -19.40 -4.54 0.13
CA PHE A 452 -18.51 -3.64 0.86
C PHE A 452 -17.39 -4.41 1.55
N TRP A 453 -16.33 -3.69 1.87
CA TRP A 453 -15.15 -4.25 2.53
C TRP A 453 -14.89 -3.52 3.85
N GLY A 454 -14.33 -4.23 4.83
CA GLY A 454 -13.95 -3.65 6.08
C GLY A 454 -12.77 -4.38 6.70
N TYR A 455 -12.23 -3.82 7.79
CA TYR A 455 -11.12 -4.42 8.53
C TYR A 455 -11.01 -3.85 9.94
N GLY A 456 -10.42 -4.64 10.84
CA GLY A 456 -9.99 -4.21 12.17
C GLY A 456 -8.47 -4.32 12.31
N LEU A 457 -7.85 -3.27 12.83
CA LEU A 457 -6.40 -3.22 13.04
C LEU A 457 -5.95 -3.89 14.35
N PHE A 458 -6.87 -4.16 15.27
CA PHE A 458 -6.61 -4.81 16.55
C PHE A 458 -7.47 -6.08 16.69
N PRO A 459 -7.18 -7.13 15.89
CA PRO A 459 -8.05 -8.31 15.81
C PRO A 459 -8.02 -9.18 17.09
N ASP A 460 -7.09 -8.97 17.98
CA ASP A 460 -6.92 -9.65 19.26
C ASP A 460 -7.71 -9.04 20.41
N LYS A 461 -8.24 -7.83 20.26
CA LYS A 461 -9.01 -7.17 21.30
C LYS A 461 -10.45 -7.67 21.35
N PRO A 462 -11.04 -7.82 22.54
CA PRO A 462 -12.47 -8.10 22.66
C PRO A 462 -13.31 -6.97 22.05
N GLY A 463 -14.29 -7.34 21.21
CA GLY A 463 -15.25 -6.40 20.63
C GLY A 463 -16.16 -5.78 21.71
N ASP A 464 -16.67 -4.59 21.42
CA ASP A 464 -17.49 -3.82 22.37
C ASP A 464 -18.90 -4.43 22.56
N PHE A 465 -19.42 -5.13 21.55
CA PHE A 465 -20.69 -5.84 21.57
C PHE A 465 -20.49 -7.35 21.72
N THR A 466 -19.66 -7.94 20.87
CA THR A 466 -19.46 -9.39 20.84
C THR A 466 -18.69 -9.92 22.05
N GLY A 467 -17.87 -9.08 22.70
CA GLY A 467 -16.98 -9.47 23.80
C GLY A 467 -15.89 -10.47 23.39
N LYS A 468 -15.76 -10.79 22.09
CA LYS A 468 -14.78 -11.73 21.53
C LYS A 468 -13.70 -10.99 20.75
N PRO A 469 -12.46 -11.51 20.69
CA PRO A 469 -11.49 -11.06 19.70
C PRO A 469 -12.06 -11.17 18.28
N MET A 470 -11.73 -10.21 17.41
CA MET A 470 -12.24 -10.20 16.05
C MET A 470 -11.82 -11.45 15.25
N ASP A 471 -10.62 -11.96 15.51
CA ASP A 471 -10.10 -13.18 14.87
C ASP A 471 -10.77 -14.48 15.38
N ALA A 472 -11.56 -14.40 16.44
CA ALA A 472 -12.42 -15.47 16.94
C ALA A 472 -13.91 -15.28 16.56
N CYS A 473 -14.24 -14.24 15.78
CA CYS A 473 -15.60 -13.95 15.33
C CYS A 473 -15.90 -14.56 13.96
N SER A 474 -17.12 -15.05 13.78
CA SER A 474 -17.71 -15.38 12.49
C SER A 474 -18.09 -14.11 11.71
N GLY A 475 -18.42 -14.24 10.42
CA GLY A 475 -18.89 -13.11 9.63
C GLY A 475 -20.15 -12.45 10.20
N ALA A 476 -21.10 -13.24 10.74
CA ALA A 476 -22.28 -12.70 11.38
C ALA A 476 -21.93 -11.83 12.60
N GLU A 477 -21.07 -12.31 13.48
CA GLU A 477 -20.63 -11.59 14.68
C GLU A 477 -19.88 -10.29 14.33
N ILE A 478 -19.08 -10.28 13.26
CA ILE A 478 -18.42 -9.06 12.77
C ILE A 478 -19.44 -8.03 12.29
N LEU A 479 -20.49 -8.45 11.59
CA LEU A 479 -21.56 -7.56 11.16
C LEU A 479 -22.39 -7.05 12.36
N GLU A 480 -22.67 -7.89 13.37
CA GLU A 480 -23.34 -7.46 14.61
C GLU A 480 -22.55 -6.36 15.32
N GLU A 481 -21.22 -6.52 15.45
CA GLU A 481 -20.34 -5.49 16.00
C GLU A 481 -20.38 -4.19 15.18
N LEU A 482 -20.35 -4.28 13.83
CA LEU A 482 -20.47 -3.11 12.95
C LEU A 482 -21.79 -2.36 13.17
N PHE A 483 -22.92 -3.07 13.22
CA PHE A 483 -24.21 -2.44 13.43
C PHE A 483 -24.40 -1.89 14.86
N PHE A 484 -23.71 -2.47 15.83
CA PHE A 484 -23.60 -1.89 17.18
C PHE A 484 -22.86 -0.55 17.13
N GLN A 485 -21.71 -0.47 16.48
CA GLN A 485 -20.95 0.78 16.32
C GLN A 485 -21.75 1.87 15.56
N LEU A 486 -22.60 1.47 14.62
CA LEU A 486 -23.51 2.35 13.89
C LEU A 486 -24.76 2.73 14.70
N GLN A 487 -25.02 2.08 15.84
CA GLN A 487 -26.25 2.20 16.63
C GLN A 487 -27.54 1.90 15.81
N GLN A 488 -27.46 0.89 14.94
CA GLN A 488 -28.53 0.49 14.02
C GLN A 488 -28.91 -1.00 14.15
N PRO A 489 -29.38 -1.46 15.33
CA PRO A 489 -29.62 -2.89 15.56
C PRO A 489 -30.74 -3.46 14.70
N GLU A 490 -31.79 -2.69 14.37
CA GLU A 490 -32.90 -3.14 13.53
C GLU A 490 -32.46 -3.35 12.09
N LEU A 491 -31.71 -2.37 11.53
CA LEU A 491 -31.13 -2.51 10.19
C LEU A 491 -30.17 -3.69 10.17
N GLY A 492 -29.36 -3.84 11.24
CA GLY A 492 -28.43 -4.98 11.36
C GLY A 492 -29.15 -6.33 11.25
N ARG A 493 -30.20 -6.54 12.02
CA ARG A 493 -30.98 -7.79 11.94
C ARG A 493 -31.55 -8.04 10.54
N ALA A 494 -32.03 -7.00 9.88
CA ALA A 494 -32.58 -7.13 8.53
C ALA A 494 -31.50 -7.50 7.48
N VAL A 495 -30.33 -6.82 7.55
CA VAL A 495 -29.23 -7.05 6.60
C VAL A 495 -28.53 -8.39 6.83
N ILE A 496 -28.22 -8.75 8.07
CA ILE A 496 -27.46 -9.97 8.42
C ILE A 496 -28.20 -11.23 7.98
N ARG A 497 -29.54 -11.23 7.99
CA ARG A 497 -30.34 -12.38 7.59
C ARG A 497 -30.03 -12.87 6.18
N ASP A 498 -29.81 -11.94 5.26
CA ASP A 498 -29.64 -12.23 3.82
C ASP A 498 -28.23 -11.86 3.32
N ALA A 499 -27.30 -11.56 4.25
CA ALA A 499 -25.92 -11.22 3.95
C ALA A 499 -25.02 -12.46 3.98
N ASN A 500 -23.88 -12.36 3.25
CA ASN A 500 -22.74 -13.24 3.48
C ASN A 500 -21.50 -12.39 3.75
N CYS A 501 -20.86 -12.64 4.89
CA CYS A 501 -19.66 -11.93 5.31
C CYS A 501 -18.52 -12.93 5.48
N ILE A 502 -17.44 -12.71 4.74
CA ILE A 502 -16.25 -13.57 4.70
C ILE A 502 -15.11 -12.86 5.44
N PRO A 503 -14.82 -13.23 6.70
CA PRO A 503 -13.61 -12.79 7.37
C PRO A 503 -12.37 -13.34 6.70
N CYS A 504 -11.29 -12.57 6.68
CA CYS A 504 -9.99 -13.00 6.17
C CYS A 504 -8.89 -12.55 7.14
N LEU A 505 -8.26 -13.49 7.82
CA LEU A 505 -7.11 -13.24 8.69
C LEU A 505 -5.84 -13.29 7.85
N MET A 506 -5.07 -12.21 7.88
CA MET A 506 -3.82 -12.06 7.16
C MET A 506 -2.66 -11.86 8.12
N PRO A 507 -1.82 -12.87 8.35
CA PRO A 507 -0.78 -12.83 9.36
C PRO A 507 0.35 -11.87 9.06
N TRP A 508 0.65 -11.61 7.78
CA TRP A 508 1.81 -10.86 7.33
C TRP A 508 1.49 -9.52 6.68
N ILE A 509 0.24 -9.05 6.78
CA ILE A 509 -0.26 -7.93 5.98
C ILE A 509 0.48 -6.60 6.21
N THR A 510 1.05 -6.39 7.39
CA THR A 510 1.85 -5.20 7.72
C THR A 510 3.33 -5.51 7.97
N SER A 511 3.80 -6.70 7.61
CA SER A 511 5.19 -7.14 7.80
C SER A 511 6.21 -6.17 7.20
N GLN A 512 5.91 -5.55 6.05
CA GLN A 512 6.78 -4.56 5.41
C GLN A 512 6.99 -3.28 6.24
N PHE A 513 6.18 -3.05 7.29
CA PHE A 513 6.32 -1.93 8.19
C PHE A 513 7.08 -2.25 9.48
N MET A 514 7.54 -3.47 9.66
CA MET A 514 8.30 -3.84 10.86
C MET A 514 9.58 -3.01 11.01
N PRO A 515 10.00 -2.70 12.25
CA PRO A 515 11.22 -1.94 12.51
C PRO A 515 12.43 -2.60 11.88
N ARG A 516 13.14 -1.86 11.04
CA ARG A 516 14.25 -2.36 10.24
C ARG A 516 15.41 -1.38 10.18
N ARG A 517 16.55 -1.88 9.74
CA ARG A 517 17.73 -1.09 9.37
C ARG A 517 17.90 -1.09 7.85
N LEU A 518 18.71 -0.18 7.35
CA LEU A 518 19.16 -0.21 5.96
C LEU A 518 19.97 -1.51 5.74
N GLY A 519 19.68 -2.22 4.65
CA GLY A 519 20.27 -3.51 4.34
C GLY A 519 19.43 -4.73 4.77
N ASP A 520 18.40 -4.57 5.61
CA ASP A 520 17.48 -5.67 5.93
C ASP A 520 16.63 -6.08 4.73
N ARG A 521 16.38 -5.16 3.79
CA ARG A 521 15.89 -5.48 2.44
C ARG A 521 17.06 -5.49 1.47
N PRO A 522 17.18 -6.51 0.58
CA PRO A 522 18.20 -6.51 -0.46
C PRO A 522 17.93 -5.44 -1.52
N GLU A 523 18.97 -5.01 -2.22
CA GLU A 523 18.81 -4.20 -3.44
C GLU A 523 18.02 -4.97 -4.51
N VAL A 524 17.32 -4.24 -5.39
CA VAL A 524 16.60 -4.82 -6.54
C VAL A 524 17.52 -5.68 -7.39
N VAL A 525 18.72 -5.20 -7.71
CA VAL A 525 19.79 -5.97 -8.34
C VAL A 525 21.01 -5.86 -7.44
N PRO A 526 21.28 -6.89 -6.61
CA PRO A 526 22.40 -6.87 -5.68
C PRO A 526 23.75 -6.76 -6.39
N ALA A 527 24.71 -6.11 -5.75
CA ALA A 527 26.06 -6.00 -6.31
C ALA A 527 26.64 -7.39 -6.62
N GLY A 528 27.16 -7.58 -7.83
CA GLY A 528 27.67 -8.85 -8.33
C GLY A 528 26.62 -9.79 -8.93
N ALA A 529 25.33 -9.47 -8.86
CA ALA A 529 24.29 -10.25 -9.53
C ALA A 529 24.45 -10.18 -11.05
N VAL A 530 24.45 -11.34 -11.72
CA VAL A 530 24.67 -11.46 -13.17
C VAL A 530 23.36 -11.57 -13.94
N ASN A 531 22.47 -12.44 -13.46
CA ASN A 531 21.29 -12.84 -14.20
C ASN A 531 20.01 -12.86 -13.34
N PHE A 532 20.03 -12.22 -12.18
CA PHE A 532 18.87 -12.21 -11.29
C PHE A 532 18.67 -10.86 -10.61
N GLY A 533 17.43 -10.64 -10.17
CA GLY A 533 17.04 -9.50 -9.34
C GLY A 533 15.87 -9.86 -8.42
N PHE A 534 15.68 -9.03 -7.40
CA PHE A 534 14.59 -9.11 -6.45
C PHE A 534 13.54 -8.05 -6.75
N ILE A 535 12.27 -8.42 -6.72
CA ILE A 535 11.15 -7.54 -7.04
C ILE A 535 10.06 -7.61 -5.97
N GLY A 536 9.15 -6.65 -5.97
CA GLY A 536 8.01 -6.59 -5.05
C GLY A 536 8.28 -5.74 -3.82
N GLN A 537 7.59 -6.04 -2.71
CA GLN A 537 7.53 -5.17 -1.53
C GLN A 537 8.75 -5.27 -0.61
N PHE A 538 9.59 -6.30 -0.76
CA PHE A 538 10.67 -6.62 0.17
C PHE A 538 12.07 -6.46 -0.43
N CYS A 539 12.22 -5.80 -1.57
CA CYS A 539 13.49 -5.24 -2.02
C CYS A 539 13.59 -3.75 -1.64
N GLU A 540 14.80 -3.20 -1.60
CA GLU A 540 15.02 -1.80 -1.20
C GLU A 540 14.93 -0.85 -2.40
N ILE A 541 14.05 0.14 -2.29
CA ILE A 541 13.99 1.29 -3.21
C ILE A 541 14.06 2.55 -2.34
N PRO A 542 15.14 3.33 -2.44
CA PRO A 542 15.27 4.57 -1.68
C PRO A 542 14.14 5.57 -1.98
N ASP A 543 13.71 6.30 -0.95
CA ASP A 543 12.72 7.38 -1.04
C ASP A 543 11.30 6.97 -1.45
N ASP A 544 11.06 5.72 -1.86
CA ASP A 544 9.72 5.24 -2.21
C ASP A 544 9.09 4.44 -1.05
N VAL A 545 7.79 4.22 -1.12
CA VAL A 545 6.98 3.67 -0.03
C VAL A 545 6.44 2.29 -0.39
N VAL A 546 6.73 1.33 0.45
CA VAL A 546 6.20 -0.04 0.38
C VAL A 546 4.67 -0.05 0.55
N PHE A 547 4.02 -1.20 0.34
CA PHE A 547 2.58 -1.38 0.44
C PHE A 547 1.78 -0.68 -0.68
N THR A 548 2.46 -0.22 -1.72
CA THR A 548 1.84 0.39 -2.92
C THR A 548 2.07 -0.45 -4.16
N VAL A 549 1.14 -0.39 -5.11
CA VAL A 549 1.33 -1.01 -6.44
C VAL A 549 2.49 -0.34 -7.16
N GLU A 550 2.63 0.98 -7.01
CA GLU A 550 3.73 1.78 -7.57
C GLU A 550 5.10 1.20 -7.23
N TYR A 551 5.32 0.86 -5.94
CA TYR A 551 6.57 0.27 -5.48
C TYR A 551 6.90 -1.05 -6.18
N SER A 552 5.90 -1.92 -6.31
CA SER A 552 6.07 -3.22 -6.99
C SER A 552 6.41 -3.05 -8.47
N VAL A 553 5.72 -2.15 -9.17
CA VAL A 553 5.97 -1.86 -10.60
C VAL A 553 7.34 -1.21 -10.76
N ARG A 554 7.70 -0.25 -9.90
CA ARG A 554 9.02 0.39 -9.92
C ARG A 554 10.14 -0.61 -9.72
N SER A 555 9.98 -1.57 -8.80
CA SER A 555 10.98 -2.63 -8.58
C SER A 555 11.21 -3.45 -9.85
N ALA A 556 10.14 -3.76 -10.57
CA ALA A 556 10.20 -4.47 -11.85
C ALA A 556 10.91 -3.63 -12.93
N MET A 557 10.59 -2.34 -13.06
CA MET A 557 11.28 -1.43 -13.99
C MET A 557 12.77 -1.36 -13.70
N ILE A 558 13.17 -1.16 -12.44
CA ILE A 558 14.58 -1.11 -12.04
C ILE A 558 15.29 -2.43 -12.38
N ALA A 559 14.64 -3.58 -12.10
CA ALA A 559 15.23 -4.88 -12.38
C ALA A 559 15.45 -5.11 -13.87
N VAL A 560 14.44 -4.82 -14.69
CA VAL A 560 14.50 -4.98 -16.16
C VAL A 560 15.54 -4.03 -16.75
N ASP A 561 15.52 -2.76 -16.37
CA ASP A 561 16.48 -1.75 -16.87
C ASP A 561 17.92 -2.16 -16.57
N ARG A 562 18.22 -2.48 -15.30
CA ARG A 562 19.60 -2.79 -14.86
C ARG A 562 20.13 -4.11 -15.44
N LEU A 563 19.29 -5.17 -15.45
CA LEU A 563 19.72 -6.48 -15.96
C LEU A 563 19.89 -6.53 -17.47
N LEU A 564 19.21 -5.65 -18.20
CA LEU A 564 19.31 -5.55 -19.66
C LEU A 564 20.19 -4.39 -20.12
N GLY A 565 20.59 -3.49 -19.23
CA GLY A 565 21.39 -2.31 -19.56
C GLY A 565 20.66 -1.36 -20.50
N LEU A 566 19.35 -1.15 -20.31
CA LEU A 566 18.53 -0.32 -21.20
C LEU A 566 18.85 1.17 -21.07
N ASN A 567 19.37 1.60 -19.92
CA ASN A 567 19.63 3.00 -19.55
C ASN A 567 18.38 3.88 -19.67
N GLN A 568 17.23 3.34 -19.30
CA GLN A 568 15.92 3.98 -19.33
C GLN A 568 15.43 4.21 -17.90
N ASP A 569 16.16 4.95 -17.08
CA ASP A 569 15.82 5.15 -15.66
C ASP A 569 14.30 5.24 -15.42
N PRO A 570 13.74 4.46 -14.48
CA PRO A 570 12.33 4.57 -14.14
C PRO A 570 11.93 6.00 -13.76
N PRO A 571 10.67 6.42 -14.00
CA PRO A 571 10.18 7.73 -13.59
C PRO A 571 10.57 8.05 -12.14
N ALA A 572 11.16 9.21 -11.89
CA ALA A 572 11.64 9.58 -10.56
C ALA A 572 10.50 9.56 -9.51
N VAL A 573 10.82 9.15 -8.29
CA VAL A 573 9.89 9.24 -7.15
C VAL A 573 9.49 10.70 -6.97
N TYR A 574 8.19 10.95 -6.87
CA TYR A 574 7.69 12.31 -6.65
C TYR A 574 8.12 12.85 -5.29
N LYS A 575 8.77 14.00 -5.30
CA LYS A 575 9.33 14.65 -4.11
C LYS A 575 8.65 16.00 -3.83
N GLY A 576 7.37 15.97 -3.47
CA GLY A 576 6.59 17.17 -3.13
C GLY A 576 7.16 18.00 -1.99
N GLN A 577 8.00 17.40 -1.12
CA GLN A 577 8.73 18.09 -0.07
C GLN A 577 9.78 19.09 -0.59
N HIS A 578 10.11 19.10 -1.86
CA HIS A 578 11.00 20.08 -2.49
C HIS A 578 10.23 21.24 -3.15
N ASP A 579 8.88 21.19 -3.16
CA ASP A 579 8.04 22.27 -3.65
C ASP A 579 7.58 23.18 -2.48
N PRO A 580 8.02 24.46 -2.44
CA PRO A 580 7.65 25.39 -1.37
C PRO A 580 6.13 25.61 -1.25
N LEU A 581 5.39 25.54 -2.37
CA LEU A 581 3.93 25.73 -2.36
C LEU A 581 3.22 24.51 -1.74
N VAL A 582 3.71 23.30 -2.04
CA VAL A 582 3.22 22.07 -1.41
C VAL A 582 3.45 22.11 0.09
N LEU A 583 4.66 22.48 0.52
CA LEU A 583 4.99 22.60 1.95
C LEU A 583 4.16 23.66 2.65
N TRP A 584 3.95 24.82 2.01
CA TRP A 584 3.11 25.87 2.55
C TRP A 584 1.67 25.41 2.75
N ARG A 585 1.07 24.77 1.75
CA ARG A 585 -0.30 24.24 1.83
C ARG A 585 -0.43 23.18 2.91
N ALA A 586 0.54 22.26 3.00
CA ALA A 586 0.59 21.23 4.02
C ALA A 586 0.68 21.85 5.43
N PHE A 587 1.57 22.84 5.62
CA PHE A 587 1.70 23.57 6.88
C PHE A 587 0.40 24.29 7.27
N MET A 588 -0.22 25.04 6.36
CA MET A 588 -1.49 25.74 6.62
C MET A 588 -2.61 24.78 7.05
N THR A 589 -2.60 23.55 6.54
CA THR A 589 -3.57 22.52 6.93
C THR A 589 -3.38 22.09 8.38
N THR A 590 -2.15 22.03 8.88
CA THR A 590 -1.90 21.68 10.29
C THR A 590 -2.32 22.79 11.26
N LEU A 591 -2.58 24.01 10.79
CA LEU A 591 -3.03 25.13 11.62
C LEU A 591 -4.55 25.15 11.83
N LYS A 592 -5.28 24.47 10.97
CA LYS A 592 -6.74 24.28 11.08
C LYS A 592 -7.05 23.16 12.08
#